data_7e5e396b86568444bcce521d9f99355e
#
_entry.id   7e5e396b86568444bcce521d9f99355e
#
_cell.length_a   1.000
_cell.length_b   1.000
_cell.length_c   1.000
_cell.angle_alpha   90.00
_cell.angle_beta   90.00
_cell.angle_gamma   90.00
#
_symmetry.space_group_name_H-M   'P 1'
#
loop_
_entity.id
_entity.type
_entity.pdbx_description
1 polymer ?
#
loop_
_entity_poly.entity_id
_entity_poly.type
_entity_poly.pdbx_seq_one_letter_code
_entity_poly.pdbx_strand_id
1 'polypeptide(L)'
;MINMPSDLKYLNTAVIGGDLVNQIICLYNEDPELAKEMAFAAIIYTVTGAKKIVSDNLIIKMSLLGSKTFIEKSTSKYIEKQGHIEAKEIKERRLDEIAVLLAQNISQAEISRRLGIAKSTMSDRCKAIRDKYPYLLEVPSGQISFSNPDDSDESYEQD
;
A
#
# COMPACT_ATOMS: atom_id res chain seq x y z
N MET A 1 -3.95 -10.85 32.17
CA MET A 1 -3.22 -10.37 30.98
C MET A 1 -3.15 -11.51 29.97
N ILE A 2 -3.74 -11.33 28.80
CA ILE A 2 -3.66 -12.32 27.74
C ILE A 2 -2.30 -12.17 27.08
N ASN A 3 -1.43 -13.18 27.26
CA ASN A 3 -0.13 -13.22 26.58
C ASN A 3 -0.37 -13.43 25.08
N MET A 4 -0.26 -12.38 24.31
CA MET A 4 -0.34 -12.44 22.85
C MET A 4 0.96 -13.05 22.31
N PRO A 5 0.92 -14.11 21.48
CA PRO A 5 2.12 -14.67 20.89
C PRO A 5 2.81 -13.65 19.99
N SER A 6 4.12 -13.47 20.16
CA SER A 6 4.95 -12.51 19.41
C SER A 6 5.11 -12.81 17.91
N ASP A 7 4.75 -14.02 17.52
CA ASP A 7 4.93 -14.57 16.16
C ASP A 7 3.69 -14.44 15.26
N LEU A 8 2.56 -13.94 15.80
CA LEU A 8 1.38 -13.65 15.01
C LEU A 8 1.42 -12.23 14.44
N LYS A 9 1.42 -12.16 13.12
CA LYS A 9 1.28 -10.89 12.40
C LYS A 9 -0.19 -10.44 12.49
N TYR A 10 -0.45 -9.41 13.29
CA TYR A 10 -1.79 -8.85 13.46
C TYR A 10 -2.10 -7.85 12.35
N LEU A 11 -3.35 -7.84 11.90
CA LEU A 11 -3.86 -6.80 11.02
C LEU A 11 -4.20 -5.54 11.84
N ASN A 12 -3.98 -4.37 11.25
CA ASN A 12 -4.35 -3.10 11.88
C ASN A 12 -5.87 -2.88 11.93
N THR A 13 -6.64 -3.72 11.22
CA THR A 13 -8.09 -3.59 11.08
C THR A 13 -8.74 -4.97 11.13
N ALA A 14 -9.84 -5.09 11.88
CA ALA A 14 -10.69 -6.27 11.88
C ALA A 14 -11.83 -6.10 10.86
N VAL A 15 -12.04 -7.10 9.99
CA VAL A 15 -13.16 -7.16 9.05
C VAL A 15 -14.12 -8.25 9.52
N ILE A 16 -15.18 -7.86 10.23
CA ILE A 16 -16.18 -8.78 10.76
C ILE A 16 -17.37 -8.81 9.81
N GLY A 17 -17.81 -10.01 9.42
CA GLY A 17 -18.97 -10.19 8.55
C GLY A 17 -20.28 -9.82 9.24
N GLY A 18 -21.23 -9.30 8.48
CA GLY A 18 -22.55 -8.90 8.99
C GLY A 18 -23.28 -10.01 9.73
N ASP A 19 -23.19 -11.26 9.25
CA ASP A 19 -23.81 -12.42 9.91
C ASP A 19 -23.26 -12.65 11.31
N LEU A 20 -21.94 -12.50 11.50
CA LEU A 20 -21.31 -12.65 12.81
C LEU A 20 -21.70 -11.49 13.73
N VAL A 21 -21.81 -10.26 13.19
CA VAL A 21 -22.30 -9.10 13.95
C VAL A 21 -23.75 -9.32 14.41
N ASN A 22 -24.62 -9.81 13.52
CA ASN A 22 -26.01 -10.12 13.86
C ASN A 22 -26.11 -11.21 14.94
N GLN A 23 -25.29 -12.26 14.87
CA GLN A 23 -25.23 -13.29 15.90
C GLN A 23 -24.83 -12.69 17.27
N ILE A 24 -23.85 -11.81 17.32
CA ILE A 24 -23.42 -11.12 18.56
C ILE A 24 -24.56 -10.26 19.10
N ILE A 25 -25.27 -9.52 18.24
CA ILE A 25 -26.41 -8.66 18.64
C ILE A 25 -27.55 -9.52 19.18
N CYS A 26 -27.92 -10.62 18.51
CA CYS A 26 -28.96 -11.53 19.00
C CYS A 26 -28.56 -12.12 20.35
N LEU A 27 -27.33 -12.59 20.48
CA LEU A 27 -26.83 -13.18 21.72
C LEU A 27 -26.79 -12.15 22.85
N TYR A 28 -26.50 -10.88 22.57
CA TYR A 28 -26.47 -9.82 23.56
C TYR A 28 -27.83 -9.61 24.26
N ASN A 29 -28.93 -9.86 23.56
CA ASN A 29 -30.29 -9.76 24.12
C ASN A 29 -30.62 -10.92 25.08
N GLU A 30 -29.95 -12.05 24.93
CA GLU A 30 -30.20 -13.30 25.69
C GLU A 30 -29.15 -13.47 26.82
N ASP A 31 -27.88 -13.32 26.48
CA ASP A 31 -26.73 -13.48 27.37
C ASP A 31 -25.65 -12.43 27.03
N PRO A 32 -25.68 -11.27 27.70
CA PRO A 32 -24.74 -10.19 27.44
C PRO A 32 -23.25 -10.55 27.69
N GLU A 33 -22.97 -11.45 28.65
CA GLU A 33 -21.60 -11.84 28.97
C GLU A 33 -21.05 -12.77 27.89
N LEU A 34 -21.84 -13.72 27.45
CA LEU A 34 -21.47 -14.58 26.33
C LEU A 34 -21.30 -13.80 25.03
N ALA A 35 -22.14 -12.78 24.79
CA ALA A 35 -22.01 -11.89 23.63
C ALA A 35 -20.69 -11.09 23.65
N LYS A 36 -20.28 -10.59 24.81
CA LYS A 36 -18.99 -9.91 24.98
C LYS A 36 -17.81 -10.84 24.70
N GLU A 37 -17.87 -12.08 25.21
CA GLU A 37 -16.86 -13.10 24.94
C GLU A 37 -16.79 -13.40 23.44
N MET A 38 -17.93 -13.57 22.79
CA MET A 38 -18.02 -13.82 21.34
C MET A 38 -17.47 -12.64 20.53
N ALA A 39 -17.80 -11.40 20.90
CA ALA A 39 -17.29 -10.21 20.22
C ALA A 39 -15.77 -10.10 20.35
N PHE A 40 -15.22 -10.32 21.54
CA PHE A 40 -13.78 -10.34 21.75
C PHE A 40 -13.08 -11.44 20.94
N ALA A 41 -13.61 -12.67 20.99
CA ALA A 41 -13.07 -13.80 20.23
C ALA A 41 -13.14 -13.55 18.72
N ALA A 42 -14.23 -12.91 18.22
CA ALA A 42 -14.38 -12.53 16.81
C ALA A 42 -13.33 -11.51 16.37
N ILE A 43 -13.05 -10.50 17.19
CA ILE A 43 -12.01 -9.51 16.91
C ILE A 43 -10.64 -10.21 16.79
N ILE A 44 -10.26 -11.01 17.78
CA ILE A 44 -8.97 -11.72 17.76
C ILE A 44 -8.87 -12.68 16.57
N TYR A 45 -9.96 -13.42 16.27
CA TYR A 45 -9.98 -14.32 15.14
C TYR A 45 -9.80 -13.58 13.82
N THR A 46 -10.43 -12.42 13.65
CA THR A 46 -10.34 -11.60 12.45
C THR A 46 -8.96 -10.96 12.30
N VAL A 47 -8.41 -10.33 13.34
CA VAL A 47 -7.09 -9.67 13.26
C VAL A 47 -5.94 -10.68 13.08
N THR A 48 -6.16 -11.94 13.44
CA THR A 48 -5.20 -13.04 13.20
C THR A 48 -5.42 -13.73 11.85
N GLY A 49 -6.35 -13.26 11.02
CA GLY A 49 -6.66 -13.86 9.73
C GLY A 49 -7.18 -15.29 9.86
N ALA A 50 -8.11 -15.52 10.79
CA ALA A 50 -8.73 -16.82 11.11
C ALA A 50 -7.75 -17.90 11.65
N LYS A 51 -6.66 -17.46 12.31
CA LYS A 51 -5.64 -18.40 12.82
C LYS A 51 -5.81 -18.78 14.29
N LYS A 52 -6.43 -17.91 15.11
CA LYS A 52 -6.53 -18.14 16.55
C LYS A 52 -7.92 -17.86 17.10
N ILE A 53 -8.54 -18.87 17.73
CA ILE A 53 -9.78 -18.74 18.49
C ILE A 53 -9.42 -18.71 19.99
N VAL A 54 -9.86 -17.67 20.70
CA VAL A 54 -9.51 -17.43 22.12
C VAL A 54 -10.68 -17.74 23.09
N SER A 55 -11.66 -18.51 22.66
CA SER A 55 -12.78 -18.94 23.51
C SER A 55 -12.78 -20.45 23.66
N ASP A 56 -13.15 -20.94 24.84
CA ASP A 56 -13.40 -22.35 25.10
C ASP A 56 -14.87 -22.76 24.86
N ASN A 57 -15.74 -21.77 24.72
CA ASN A 57 -17.15 -21.98 24.45
C ASN A 57 -17.37 -22.60 23.05
N LEU A 58 -18.09 -23.71 23.01
CA LEU A 58 -18.33 -24.47 21.78
C LEU A 58 -19.16 -23.66 20.77
N ILE A 59 -20.17 -22.92 21.23
CA ILE A 59 -21.05 -22.11 20.37
C ILE A 59 -20.19 -21.05 19.65
N ILE A 60 -19.34 -20.35 20.39
CA ILE A 60 -18.42 -19.34 19.84
C ILE A 60 -17.47 -19.97 18.83
N LYS A 61 -16.85 -21.11 19.17
CA LYS A 61 -15.96 -21.84 18.27
C LYS A 61 -16.65 -22.20 16.96
N MET A 62 -17.86 -22.73 17.01
CA MET A 62 -18.62 -23.13 15.82
C MET A 62 -18.99 -21.92 14.95
N SER A 63 -19.45 -20.83 15.54
CA SER A 63 -19.78 -19.58 14.84
C SER A 63 -18.57 -18.98 14.14
N LEU A 64 -17.41 -18.94 14.81
CA LEU A 64 -16.17 -18.43 14.22
C LEU A 64 -15.65 -19.33 13.11
N LEU A 65 -15.70 -20.64 13.27
CA LEU A 65 -15.34 -21.60 12.23
C LEU A 65 -16.25 -21.51 11.01
N GLY A 66 -17.55 -21.29 11.22
CA GLY A 66 -18.50 -21.02 10.12
C GLY A 66 -18.15 -19.76 9.32
N SER A 67 -17.61 -18.75 9.98
CA SER A 67 -17.18 -17.49 9.35
C SER A 67 -15.76 -17.52 8.76
N LYS A 68 -15.01 -18.61 8.90
CA LYS A 68 -13.60 -18.74 8.52
C LYS A 68 -13.33 -18.31 7.08
N THR A 69 -14.04 -18.88 6.13
CA THR A 69 -13.83 -18.62 4.70
C THR A 69 -14.06 -17.15 4.33
N PHE A 70 -15.06 -16.51 4.96
CA PHE A 70 -15.32 -15.09 4.76
C PHE A 70 -14.14 -14.24 5.30
N ILE A 71 -13.70 -14.54 6.52
CA ILE A 71 -12.60 -13.81 7.17
C ILE A 71 -11.31 -13.96 6.37
N GLU A 72 -10.95 -15.16 5.93
CA GLU A 72 -9.75 -15.41 5.12
C GLU A 72 -9.78 -14.63 3.80
N LYS A 73 -10.90 -14.66 3.08
CA LYS A 73 -11.07 -13.91 1.82
C LYS A 73 -11.00 -12.39 2.04
N SER A 74 -11.67 -11.89 3.09
CA SER A 74 -11.69 -10.47 3.42
C SER A 74 -10.28 -9.98 3.84
N THR A 75 -9.58 -10.79 4.62
CA THR A 75 -8.19 -10.54 5.03
C THR A 75 -7.25 -10.48 3.82
N SER A 76 -7.36 -11.44 2.90
CA SER A 76 -6.53 -11.46 1.68
C SER A 76 -6.76 -10.20 0.83
N LYS A 77 -8.02 -9.82 0.60
CA LYS A 77 -8.37 -8.59 -0.13
C LYS A 77 -7.86 -7.32 0.57
N TYR A 78 -7.94 -7.29 1.90
CA TYR A 78 -7.42 -6.16 2.68
C TYR A 78 -5.91 -6.02 2.52
N ILE A 79 -5.15 -7.12 2.66
CA ILE A 79 -3.69 -7.13 2.49
C ILE A 79 -3.31 -6.71 1.07
N GLU A 80 -3.99 -7.22 0.05
CA GLU A 80 -3.77 -6.84 -1.35
C GLU A 80 -3.99 -5.34 -1.55
N LYS A 81 -5.11 -4.80 -1.03
CA LYS A 81 -5.40 -3.37 -1.12
C LYS A 81 -4.35 -2.51 -0.40
N GLN A 82 -3.88 -2.93 0.78
CA GLN A 82 -2.81 -2.23 1.50
C GLN A 82 -1.50 -2.23 0.70
N GLY A 83 -1.13 -3.36 0.11
CA GLY A 83 0.04 -3.44 -0.77
C GLY A 83 -0.05 -2.48 -1.96
N HIS A 84 -1.22 -2.32 -2.58
CA HIS A 84 -1.43 -1.36 -3.66
C HIS A 84 -1.31 0.09 -3.19
N ILE A 85 -1.84 0.42 -1.98
CA ILE A 85 -1.73 1.76 -1.39
C ILE A 85 -0.27 2.09 -1.10
N GLU A 86 0.45 1.19 -0.43
CA GLU A 86 1.88 1.37 -0.13
C GLU A 86 2.72 1.53 -1.40
N ALA A 87 2.47 0.72 -2.44
CA ALA A 87 3.16 0.83 -3.72
C ALA A 87 2.90 2.18 -4.40
N LYS A 88 1.66 2.69 -4.32
CA LYS A 88 1.29 4.01 -4.84
C LYS A 88 2.01 5.13 -4.08
N GLU A 89 2.01 5.09 -2.74
CA GLU A 89 2.70 6.06 -1.90
C GLU A 89 4.20 6.09 -2.16
N ILE A 90 4.84 4.92 -2.29
CA ILE A 90 6.27 4.82 -2.64
C ILE A 90 6.53 5.46 -4.01
N LYS A 91 5.66 5.21 -4.98
CA LYS A 91 5.77 5.80 -6.32
C LYS A 91 5.63 7.33 -6.26
N GLU A 92 4.68 7.84 -5.48
CA GLU A 92 4.46 9.28 -5.31
C GLU A 92 5.66 9.96 -4.61
N ARG A 93 6.16 9.40 -3.51
CA ARG A 93 7.38 9.92 -2.83
C ARG A 93 8.58 9.97 -3.77
N ARG A 94 8.77 8.97 -4.62
CA ARG A 94 9.84 8.98 -5.61
C ARG A 94 9.65 10.06 -6.69
N LEU A 95 8.41 10.39 -7.07
CA LEU A 95 8.15 11.51 -7.98
C LEU A 95 8.48 12.85 -7.31
N ASP A 96 8.11 13.02 -6.05
CA ASP A 96 8.40 14.24 -5.29
C ASP A 96 9.92 14.43 -5.11
N GLU A 97 10.67 13.36 -4.81
CA GLU A 97 12.12 13.38 -4.73
C GLU A 97 12.77 13.83 -6.06
N ILE A 98 12.31 13.28 -7.18
CA ILE A 98 12.79 13.69 -8.50
C ILE A 98 12.44 15.16 -8.78
N ALA A 99 11.24 15.61 -8.43
CA ALA A 99 10.82 17.00 -8.61
C ALA A 99 11.71 17.98 -7.84
N VAL A 100 12.06 17.64 -6.59
CA VAL A 100 13.02 18.44 -5.78
C VAL A 100 14.39 18.51 -6.44
N LEU A 101 14.91 17.39 -6.95
CA LEU A 101 16.22 17.37 -7.62
C LEU A 101 16.21 18.17 -8.94
N LEU A 102 15.11 18.11 -9.70
CA LEU A 102 14.92 18.94 -10.90
C LEU A 102 14.85 20.44 -10.56
N ALA A 103 14.15 20.80 -9.48
CA ALA A 103 14.11 22.18 -8.98
C ALA A 103 15.48 22.71 -8.53
N GLN A 104 16.40 21.83 -8.14
CA GLN A 104 17.79 22.13 -7.86
C GLN A 104 18.69 22.22 -9.11
N ASN A 105 18.09 22.20 -10.31
CA ASN A 105 18.80 22.22 -11.60
C ASN A 105 19.73 21.00 -11.82
N ILE A 106 19.47 19.87 -11.17
CA ILE A 106 20.22 18.63 -11.41
C ILE A 106 19.70 17.99 -12.69
N SER A 107 20.62 17.64 -13.61
CA SER A 107 20.23 17.05 -14.90
C SER A 107 19.52 15.71 -14.74
N GLN A 108 18.59 15.39 -15.66
CA GLN A 108 17.87 14.10 -15.68
C GLN A 108 18.81 12.90 -15.71
N ALA A 109 19.94 13.01 -16.43
CA ALA A 109 20.94 11.96 -16.50
C ALA A 109 21.59 11.69 -15.14
N GLU A 110 21.92 12.76 -14.41
CA GLU A 110 22.50 12.66 -13.08
C GLU A 110 21.49 12.12 -12.06
N ILE A 111 20.23 12.56 -12.12
CA ILE A 111 19.15 12.04 -11.29
C ILE A 111 18.93 10.54 -11.57
N SER A 112 18.91 10.14 -12.84
CA SER A 112 18.80 8.74 -13.24
C SER A 112 19.92 7.89 -12.65
N ARG A 113 21.15 8.41 -12.68
CA ARG A 113 22.32 7.73 -12.12
C ARG A 113 22.24 7.62 -10.59
N ARG A 114 21.89 8.70 -9.89
CA ARG A 114 21.79 8.74 -8.42
C ARG A 114 20.70 7.81 -7.89
N LEU A 115 19.54 7.78 -8.56
CA LEU A 115 18.38 7.01 -8.11
C LEU A 115 18.31 5.60 -8.73
N GLY A 116 19.26 5.22 -9.60
CA GLY A 116 19.28 3.94 -10.28
C GLY A 116 18.07 3.73 -11.19
N ILE A 117 17.59 4.80 -11.85
CA ILE A 117 16.39 4.78 -12.69
C ILE A 117 16.79 4.70 -14.15
N ALA A 118 16.17 3.79 -14.93
CA ALA A 118 16.39 3.73 -16.37
C ALA A 118 15.95 5.02 -17.07
N LYS A 119 16.66 5.44 -18.15
CA LYS A 119 16.37 6.67 -18.89
C LYS A 119 14.92 6.75 -19.39
N SER A 120 14.37 5.66 -19.93
CA SER A 120 12.96 5.59 -20.36
C SER A 120 11.99 5.89 -19.21
N THR A 121 12.21 5.25 -18.08
CA THR A 121 11.41 5.46 -16.87
C THR A 121 11.54 6.90 -16.33
N MET A 122 12.73 7.50 -16.47
CA MET A 122 12.96 8.89 -16.09
C MET A 122 12.17 9.86 -16.93
N SER A 123 12.12 9.64 -18.26
CA SER A 123 11.31 10.44 -19.18
C SER A 123 9.83 10.42 -18.80
N ASP A 124 9.26 9.24 -18.52
CA ASP A 124 7.87 9.10 -18.11
C ASP A 124 7.58 9.79 -16.75
N ARG A 125 8.53 9.71 -15.82
CA ARG A 125 8.42 10.42 -14.53
C ARG A 125 8.49 11.93 -14.69
N CYS A 126 9.34 12.45 -15.59
CA CYS A 126 9.37 13.87 -15.89
C CYS A 126 8.05 14.37 -16.49
N LYS A 127 7.38 13.57 -17.36
CA LYS A 127 6.03 13.91 -17.83
C LYS A 127 5.04 13.97 -16.67
N ALA A 128 5.01 12.95 -15.82
CA ALA A 128 4.13 12.91 -14.65
C ALA A 128 4.39 14.07 -13.66
N ILE A 129 5.64 14.53 -13.52
CA ILE A 129 6.00 15.68 -12.70
C ILE A 129 5.50 16.98 -13.31
N ARG A 130 5.59 17.14 -14.65
CA ARG A 130 5.00 18.31 -15.34
C ARG A 130 3.50 18.41 -15.12
N ASP A 131 2.81 17.27 -15.21
CA ASP A 131 1.36 17.23 -14.99
C ASP A 131 0.99 17.55 -13.53
N LYS A 132 1.78 17.08 -12.57
CA LYS A 132 1.54 17.28 -11.12
C LYS A 132 1.98 18.67 -10.63
N TYR A 133 3.07 19.24 -11.19
CA TYR A 133 3.71 20.47 -10.76
C TYR A 133 4.03 21.39 -11.95
N PRO A 134 3.03 21.90 -12.67
CA PRO A 134 3.24 22.71 -13.88
C PRO A 134 4.11 23.95 -13.63
N TYR A 135 4.03 24.52 -12.43
CA TYR A 135 4.80 25.72 -12.02
C TYR A 135 6.29 25.47 -11.74
N LEU A 136 6.70 24.22 -11.49
CA LEU A 136 8.11 23.91 -11.23
C LEU A 136 8.99 23.99 -12.50
N LEU A 137 8.39 24.01 -13.66
CA LEU A 137 9.08 23.97 -14.96
C LEU A 137 8.87 25.26 -15.78
N GLU A 138 8.24 26.29 -15.22
CA GLU A 138 8.21 27.63 -15.77
C GLU A 138 9.51 28.41 -15.50
N VAL A 139 10.64 27.70 -15.34
CA VAL A 139 11.97 28.34 -15.40
C VAL A 139 12.18 28.79 -16.85
N PRO A 140 12.59 30.05 -17.09
CA PRO A 140 12.73 30.61 -18.43
C PRO A 140 13.51 29.68 -19.34
N SER A 141 13.00 29.45 -20.53
CA SER A 141 13.47 28.51 -21.55
C SER A 141 14.89 28.79 -22.10
N GLY A 142 15.77 29.34 -21.30
CA GLY A 142 17.13 29.72 -21.68
C GLY A 142 18.23 28.76 -21.23
N GLN A 143 17.95 27.78 -20.37
CA GLN A 143 19.00 26.91 -19.80
C GLN A 143 18.73 25.41 -19.78
N ILE A 144 17.61 24.94 -20.32
CA ILE A 144 17.40 23.50 -20.52
C ILE A 144 17.55 23.22 -22.01
N SER A 145 18.78 23.19 -22.50
CA SER A 145 19.06 22.57 -23.79
C SER A 145 18.84 21.08 -23.66
N PHE A 146 17.71 20.61 -24.15
CA PHE A 146 17.54 19.19 -24.48
C PHE A 146 18.39 18.94 -25.72
N SER A 147 19.70 18.74 -25.56
CA SER A 147 20.50 18.17 -26.63
C SER A 147 20.01 16.75 -26.84
N ASN A 148 19.34 16.53 -27.97
CA ASN A 148 19.11 15.20 -28.49
C ASN A 148 20.48 14.52 -28.62
N PRO A 149 20.65 13.29 -28.12
CA PRO A 149 21.93 12.58 -28.27
C PRO A 149 22.20 12.08 -29.70
N ASP A 150 21.36 12.43 -30.66
CA ASP A 150 21.46 11.95 -32.07
C ASP A 150 22.16 12.91 -33.04
N ASP A 151 22.68 14.07 -32.54
CA ASP A 151 23.39 15.02 -33.42
C ASP A 151 24.92 14.96 -33.30
N SER A 152 25.51 13.80 -32.99
CA SER A 152 26.93 13.62 -33.12
C SER A 152 27.24 12.44 -34.05
N ASP A 153 27.82 12.76 -35.19
CA ASP A 153 28.56 11.98 -36.16
C ASP A 153 27.91 11.81 -37.53
N GLU A 154 28.13 12.78 -38.36
CA GLU A 154 28.50 12.53 -39.76
C GLU A 154 29.31 13.70 -40.31
N SER A 155 30.60 13.68 -40.07
CA SER A 155 31.56 14.35 -40.93
C SER A 155 32.71 13.39 -41.23
N TYR A 156 32.46 12.50 -42.18
CA TYR A 156 33.58 11.88 -42.92
C TYR A 156 33.96 12.82 -44.03
N GLU A 157 35.08 13.55 -43.82
CA GLU A 157 35.80 14.16 -44.92
C GLU A 157 36.46 13.07 -45.77
N GLN A 158 36.14 13.11 -47.03
CA GLN A 158 36.89 12.46 -48.11
C GLN A 158 38.02 13.42 -48.52
N ASP A 159 39.23 12.93 -48.47
CA ASP A 159 40.31 13.16 -49.46
C ASP A 159 41.27 11.97 -49.43
#